data_bad64710fb171d2747c24ad000b36351
#
_entry.id   bad64710fb171d2747c24ad000b36351
#
_cell.length_a   1.000
_cell.length_b   1.000
_cell.length_c   1.000
_cell.angle_alpha   90.00
_cell.angle_beta   90.00
_cell.angle_gamma   90.00
#
_symmetry.space_group_name_H-M   'P 1'
#
loop_
_entity.id
_entity.type
_entity.pdbx_description
1 polymer ?
#
loop_
_entity_poly.entity_id
_entity_poly.type
_entity_poly.pdbx_seq_one_letter_code
_entity_poly.pdbx_strand_id
1 'polypeptide(L)'
;SSAASDVYKRQDLDIYTGVAYGLKDVIIDQWIATHKEYEKKDAKTVYYLSMEFLTGRALGNIIINLSACKEIKEAIEELGLDLNVIEDQEPDAALGNGGLGRLAACFLDSLATLGYPAYGCGIRYKYGMFKQKIVDGYQVEVPDEWLKNGNPFEVRREEYACEVKFGGYTRWVKGEDGRERVVQDGYRSVRAVPYDLPIVGYGNNVVNTLRIWDAEPVQHFVLDSFNKGDYIKATEEESLAKNIVEVLYPCDDHYAGKELRLKQQYFFVSASVQTAIKKYLDNHDDVRNLPEKVVFQLNDTHPTICVAELMRLLMDEYDLTWDEAWAVTTKCCAYTNHTIMAEALEKWPIELFSKLLPRCYQIIEEIN
;
A
#
# COMPACT_ATOMS: atom_id res chain seq x y z
N SER A 1 34.30 24.72 1.58
CA SER A 1 32.95 25.30 1.58
C SER A 1 31.83 24.26 1.49
N SER A 2 32.05 23.07 0.89
CA SER A 2 31.01 22.02 0.82
C SER A 2 30.69 21.37 2.17
N ALA A 3 31.72 21.04 2.98
CA ALA A 3 31.54 20.37 4.26
C ALA A 3 30.74 21.22 5.30
N ALA A 4 30.95 22.53 5.34
CA ALA A 4 30.21 23.42 6.21
C ALA A 4 28.72 23.51 5.78
N SER A 5 28.46 23.62 4.47
CA SER A 5 27.08 23.58 3.92
C SER A 5 26.34 22.29 4.24
N ASP A 6 27.05 21.15 4.22
CA ASP A 6 26.47 19.85 4.54
C ASP A 6 26.15 19.69 6.03
N VAL A 7 26.94 20.30 6.91
CA VAL A 7 26.67 20.33 8.37
C VAL A 7 25.43 21.16 8.69
N TYR A 8 25.29 22.35 8.08
CA TYR A 8 24.08 23.17 8.29
C TYR A 8 22.80 22.50 7.76
N LYS A 9 22.87 21.88 6.60
CA LYS A 9 21.75 21.10 6.04
C LYS A 9 21.36 19.91 6.91
N ARG A 10 22.32 19.27 7.59
CA ARG A 10 22.04 18.22 8.56
C ARG A 10 21.29 18.76 9.78
N GLN A 11 21.64 19.92 10.28
CA GLN A 11 20.93 20.53 11.41
C GLN A 11 19.47 20.80 11.06
N ASP A 12 19.16 21.34 9.89
CA ASP A 12 17.80 21.61 9.47
C ASP A 12 16.98 20.31 9.33
N LEU A 13 17.58 19.24 8.80
CA LEU A 13 16.95 17.92 8.70
C LEU A 13 16.68 17.31 10.08
N ASP A 14 17.62 17.46 11.02
CA ASP A 14 17.44 16.95 12.40
C ASP A 14 16.33 17.72 13.12
N ILE A 15 16.23 19.03 12.88
CA ILE A 15 15.14 19.86 13.41
C ILE A 15 13.80 19.45 12.81
N TYR A 16 13.72 19.30 11.47
CA TYR A 16 12.53 18.74 10.81
C TYR A 16 12.10 17.43 11.45
N THR A 17 13.04 16.52 11.64
CA THR A 17 12.77 15.21 12.24
C THR A 17 12.23 15.34 13.66
N GLY A 18 12.82 16.25 14.46
CA GLY A 18 12.36 16.54 15.83
C GLY A 18 10.94 17.12 15.87
N VAL A 19 10.63 18.09 14.99
CA VAL A 19 9.29 18.66 14.87
C VAL A 19 8.28 17.61 14.43
N ALA A 20 8.63 16.80 13.45
CA ALA A 20 7.76 15.73 12.96
C ALA A 20 7.44 14.69 14.05
N TYR A 21 8.41 14.27 14.85
CA TYR A 21 8.18 13.37 15.98
C TYR A 21 7.34 14.00 17.09
N GLY A 22 7.55 15.30 17.39
CA GLY A 22 6.70 16.01 18.35
C GLY A 22 5.23 16.07 17.92
N LEU A 23 4.98 16.30 16.64
CA LEU A 23 3.62 16.26 16.09
C LEU A 23 3.06 14.83 16.05
N LYS A 24 3.90 13.84 15.76
CA LYS A 24 3.51 12.44 15.72
C LYS A 24 2.94 11.95 17.05
N ASP A 25 3.49 12.39 18.19
CA ASP A 25 2.96 12.03 19.50
C ASP A 25 1.50 12.47 19.67
N VAL A 26 1.17 13.69 19.26
CA VAL A 26 -0.21 14.21 19.26
C VAL A 26 -1.10 13.42 18.30
N ILE A 27 -0.60 13.13 17.10
CA ILE A 27 -1.32 12.40 16.06
C ILE A 27 -1.64 10.98 16.52
N ILE A 28 -0.72 10.30 17.18
CA ILE A 28 -0.91 8.91 17.62
C ILE A 28 -2.07 8.80 18.60
N ASP A 29 -2.20 9.71 19.54
CA ASP A 29 -3.31 9.72 20.49
C ASP A 29 -4.65 9.90 19.78
N GLN A 30 -4.73 10.83 18.84
CA GLN A 30 -5.94 11.05 18.01
C GLN A 30 -6.22 9.85 17.10
N TRP A 31 -5.19 9.24 16.55
CA TRP A 31 -5.30 8.07 15.67
C TRP A 31 -5.89 6.87 16.41
N ILE A 32 -5.37 6.58 17.61
CA ILE A 32 -5.89 5.53 18.50
C ILE A 32 -7.35 5.83 18.89
N ALA A 33 -7.65 7.08 19.25
CA ALA A 33 -9.00 7.48 19.62
C ALA A 33 -9.98 7.34 18.46
N THR A 34 -9.57 7.71 17.24
CA THR A 34 -10.37 7.56 16.02
C THR A 34 -10.72 6.09 15.76
N HIS A 35 -9.72 5.19 15.82
CA HIS A 35 -9.95 3.76 15.61
C HIS A 35 -10.87 3.16 16.65
N LYS A 36 -10.69 3.48 17.94
CA LYS A 36 -11.58 3.03 19.01
C LYS A 36 -13.03 3.52 18.82
N GLU A 37 -13.22 4.72 18.33
CA GLU A 37 -14.55 5.24 18.06
C GLU A 37 -15.22 4.55 16.87
N TYR A 38 -14.46 4.22 15.81
CA TYR A 38 -14.95 3.43 14.68
C TYR A 38 -15.35 2.01 15.10
N GLU A 39 -14.53 1.35 15.92
CA GLU A 39 -14.83 0.03 16.47
C GLU A 39 -16.06 0.05 17.37
N LYS A 40 -16.17 1.03 18.26
CA LYS A 40 -17.34 1.21 19.14
C LYS A 40 -18.63 1.41 18.39
N LYS A 41 -18.59 2.13 17.26
CA LYS A 41 -19.74 2.37 16.40
C LYS A 41 -19.99 1.26 15.40
N ASP A 42 -19.12 0.28 15.35
CA ASP A 42 -19.13 -0.78 14.33
C ASP A 42 -19.32 -0.20 12.93
N ALA A 43 -18.53 0.82 12.62
CA ALA A 43 -18.70 1.64 11.43
C ALA A 43 -18.23 0.93 10.16
N LYS A 44 -18.99 1.09 9.07
CA LYS A 44 -18.57 0.58 7.76
C LYS A 44 -17.33 1.30 7.28
N THR A 45 -16.32 0.54 6.85
CA THR A 45 -15.02 1.04 6.42
C THR A 45 -14.84 0.95 4.91
N VAL A 46 -14.35 2.03 4.31
CA VAL A 46 -13.95 2.10 2.91
C VAL A 46 -12.47 1.77 2.80
N TYR A 47 -12.11 0.83 1.94
CA TYR A 47 -10.74 0.54 1.54
C TYR A 47 -10.54 1.04 0.10
N TYR A 48 -9.78 2.14 -0.02
CA TYR A 48 -9.49 2.77 -1.30
C TYR A 48 -8.21 2.16 -1.86
N LEU A 49 -8.33 1.27 -2.85
CA LEU A 49 -7.23 0.55 -3.46
C LEU A 49 -6.72 1.31 -4.68
N SER A 50 -5.45 1.72 -4.65
CA SER A 50 -4.83 2.46 -5.75
C SER A 50 -3.36 2.10 -5.93
N MET A 51 -2.93 2.03 -7.20
CA MET A 51 -1.50 1.94 -7.53
C MET A 51 -0.72 3.20 -7.16
N GLU A 52 -1.40 4.33 -7.03
CA GLU A 52 -0.80 5.63 -6.84
C GLU A 52 -1.41 6.39 -5.67
N PHE A 53 -0.56 7.00 -4.86
CA PHE A 53 -0.92 8.01 -3.87
C PHE A 53 0.10 9.15 -3.92
N LEU A 54 -0.24 10.24 -4.60
CA LEU A 54 0.62 11.42 -4.74
C LEU A 54 0.33 12.41 -3.60
N THR A 55 0.77 12.08 -2.41
CA THR A 55 0.51 12.88 -1.20
C THR A 55 1.42 14.09 -1.09
N GLY A 56 2.67 13.97 -1.55
CA GLY A 56 3.70 14.98 -1.37
C GLY A 56 4.19 15.07 0.08
N ARG A 57 4.61 16.26 0.51
CA ARG A 57 5.04 16.55 1.88
C ARG A 57 3.86 16.52 2.85
N ALA A 58 4.07 15.99 4.04
CA ALA A 58 3.05 15.81 5.06
C ALA A 58 3.06 16.91 6.13
N LEU A 59 4.24 17.42 6.51
CA LEU A 59 4.40 18.30 7.67
C LEU A 59 3.47 19.51 7.63
N GLY A 60 3.52 20.32 6.59
CA GLY A 60 2.71 21.53 6.44
C GLY A 60 1.22 21.23 6.44
N ASN A 61 0.79 20.18 5.72
CA ASN A 61 -0.60 19.75 5.70
C ASN A 61 -1.09 19.30 7.09
N ILE A 62 -0.28 18.57 7.83
CA ILE A 62 -0.57 18.13 9.20
C ILE A 62 -0.73 19.34 10.14
N ILE A 63 0.17 20.30 10.09
CA ILE A 63 0.12 21.53 10.88
C ILE A 63 -1.18 22.30 10.61
N ILE A 64 -1.56 22.43 9.35
CA ILE A 64 -2.81 23.08 8.94
C ILE A 64 -4.03 22.31 9.48
N ASN A 65 -4.06 21.00 9.28
CA ASN A 65 -5.21 20.18 9.65
C ASN A 65 -5.39 20.04 11.16
N LEU A 66 -4.30 20.10 11.94
CA LEU A 66 -4.35 20.19 13.40
C LEU A 66 -4.73 21.59 13.91
N SER A 67 -4.88 22.60 13.02
CA SER A 67 -5.10 24.00 13.37
C SER A 67 -4.00 24.59 14.27
N ALA A 68 -2.76 24.10 14.13
CA ALA A 68 -1.60 24.42 14.97
C ALA A 68 -0.59 25.37 14.31
N CYS A 69 -0.97 26.02 13.20
CA CYS A 69 -0.06 26.86 12.40
C CYS A 69 0.58 28.00 13.22
N LYS A 70 -0.20 28.66 14.04
CA LYS A 70 0.27 29.77 14.83
C LYS A 70 1.26 29.33 15.90
N GLU A 71 0.87 28.33 16.67
CA GLU A 71 1.65 27.82 17.80
C GLU A 71 2.99 27.23 17.35
N ILE A 72 2.97 26.45 16.26
CA ILE A 72 4.19 25.84 15.70
C ILE A 72 5.10 26.91 15.11
N LYS A 73 4.54 27.88 14.37
CA LYS A 73 5.33 28.96 13.79
C LYS A 73 6.00 29.81 14.89
N GLU A 74 5.26 30.21 15.90
CA GLU A 74 5.79 30.97 17.04
C GLU A 74 6.90 30.20 17.77
N ALA A 75 6.72 28.90 18.03
CA ALA A 75 7.73 28.08 18.68
C ALA A 75 9.02 27.93 17.85
N ILE A 76 8.91 27.80 16.52
CA ILE A 76 10.06 27.71 15.60
C ILE A 76 10.79 29.09 15.54
N GLU A 77 10.05 30.20 15.47
CA GLU A 77 10.61 31.54 15.46
C GLU A 77 11.33 31.87 16.76
N GLU A 78 10.82 31.47 17.96
CA GLU A 78 11.49 31.61 19.25
C GLU A 78 12.85 30.91 19.30
N LEU A 79 13.04 29.84 18.53
CA LEU A 79 14.32 29.14 18.36
C LEU A 79 15.24 29.83 17.33
N GLY A 80 14.80 30.92 16.72
CA GLY A 80 15.53 31.64 15.67
C GLY A 80 15.54 30.92 14.31
N LEU A 81 14.55 30.06 14.07
CA LEU A 81 14.42 29.25 12.87
C LEU A 81 13.25 29.72 12.00
N ASP A 82 13.28 29.33 10.71
CA ASP A 82 12.20 29.57 9.74
C ASP A 82 11.47 28.27 9.43
N LEU A 83 10.16 28.22 9.68
CA LEU A 83 9.36 27.04 9.42
C LEU A 83 9.41 26.60 7.95
N ASN A 84 9.47 27.54 7.00
CA ASN A 84 9.56 27.17 5.58
C ASN A 84 10.85 26.41 5.26
N VAL A 85 11.97 26.81 5.89
CA VAL A 85 13.27 26.12 5.73
C VAL A 85 13.19 24.69 6.30
N ILE A 86 12.46 24.52 7.40
CA ILE A 86 12.26 23.21 8.03
C ILE A 86 11.36 22.32 7.16
N GLU A 87 10.25 22.84 6.65
CA GLU A 87 9.36 22.13 5.73
C GLU A 87 10.07 21.71 4.43
N ASP A 88 11.01 22.52 3.94
CA ASP A 88 11.80 22.22 2.75
C ASP A 88 12.79 21.04 2.91
N GLN A 89 13.01 20.58 4.15
CA GLN A 89 13.82 19.38 4.40
C GLN A 89 13.05 18.07 4.14
N GLU A 90 11.71 18.12 4.14
CA GLU A 90 10.88 16.94 3.92
C GLU A 90 10.92 16.52 2.44
N PRO A 91 11.30 15.26 2.14
CA PRO A 91 11.19 14.74 0.78
C PRO A 91 9.71 14.51 0.42
N ASP A 92 9.36 14.73 -0.84
CA ASP A 92 8.02 14.38 -1.32
C ASP A 92 7.79 12.86 -1.25
N ALA A 93 6.67 12.44 -0.65
CA ALA A 93 6.13 11.10 -0.85
C ALA A 93 5.42 11.07 -2.21
N ALA A 94 6.20 11.02 -3.27
CA ALA A 94 5.73 11.05 -4.66
C ALA A 94 5.45 9.63 -5.15
N LEU A 95 4.44 8.98 -4.54
CA LEU A 95 4.03 7.61 -4.87
C LEU A 95 2.96 7.61 -5.98
N GLY A 96 3.07 8.49 -6.95
CA GLY A 96 2.17 8.64 -8.08
C GLY A 96 2.76 9.55 -9.15
N ASN A 97 2.19 9.54 -10.35
CA ASN A 97 2.69 10.28 -11.51
C ASN A 97 1.84 11.50 -11.87
N GLY A 98 0.56 11.51 -11.51
CA GLY A 98 -0.32 12.58 -11.96
C GLY A 98 -1.72 12.56 -11.34
N GLY A 99 -2.75 12.75 -12.16
CA GLY A 99 -4.14 12.96 -11.72
C GLY A 99 -4.72 11.81 -10.89
N LEU A 100 -4.45 10.56 -11.28
CA LEU A 100 -4.93 9.38 -10.54
C LEU A 100 -4.43 9.38 -9.09
N GLY A 101 -3.12 9.56 -8.92
CA GLY A 101 -2.48 9.56 -7.60
C GLY A 101 -2.85 10.78 -6.77
N ARG A 102 -2.99 11.96 -7.39
CA ARG A 102 -3.39 13.16 -6.67
C ARG A 102 -4.86 13.09 -6.24
N LEU A 103 -5.75 12.57 -7.08
CA LEU A 103 -7.15 12.36 -6.71
C LEU A 103 -7.27 11.41 -5.51
N ALA A 104 -6.52 10.31 -5.49
CA ALA A 104 -6.47 9.38 -4.37
C ALA A 104 -6.04 10.07 -3.07
N ALA A 105 -4.98 10.88 -3.11
CA ALA A 105 -4.51 11.67 -1.97
C ALA A 105 -5.57 12.66 -1.47
N CYS A 106 -6.23 13.39 -2.37
CA CYS A 106 -7.29 14.34 -2.02
C CYS A 106 -8.52 13.65 -1.41
N PHE A 107 -8.88 12.46 -1.91
CA PHE A 107 -10.00 11.70 -1.35
C PHE A 107 -9.71 11.23 0.08
N LEU A 108 -8.49 10.80 0.37
CA LEU A 108 -8.12 10.44 1.76
C LEU A 108 -8.25 11.62 2.71
N ASP A 109 -7.77 12.79 2.31
CA ASP A 109 -7.90 14.03 3.10
C ASP A 109 -9.36 14.40 3.32
N SER A 110 -10.18 14.36 2.26
CA SER A 110 -11.62 14.63 2.34
C SER A 110 -12.36 13.65 3.23
N LEU A 111 -12.07 12.35 3.13
CA LEU A 111 -12.70 11.31 3.95
C LEU A 111 -12.37 11.51 5.44
N ALA A 112 -11.13 11.83 5.78
CA ALA A 112 -10.73 12.14 7.16
C ALA A 112 -11.42 13.41 7.67
N THR A 113 -11.47 14.48 6.86
CA THR A 113 -12.11 15.75 7.21
C THR A 113 -13.62 15.60 7.41
N LEU A 114 -14.28 14.74 6.64
CA LEU A 114 -15.70 14.44 6.78
C LEU A 114 -16.00 13.36 7.83
N GLY A 115 -14.99 12.77 8.45
CA GLY A 115 -15.14 11.77 9.50
C GLY A 115 -15.59 10.40 9.02
N TYR A 116 -15.35 10.06 7.75
CA TYR A 116 -15.63 8.71 7.21
C TYR A 116 -14.50 7.74 7.52
N PRO A 117 -14.79 6.54 8.05
CA PRO A 117 -13.79 5.48 8.23
C PRO A 117 -13.22 5.04 6.88
N ALA A 118 -11.93 5.25 6.68
CA ALA A 118 -11.29 4.91 5.42
C ALA A 118 -9.83 4.52 5.60
N TYR A 119 -9.40 3.55 4.77
CA TYR A 119 -8.00 3.20 4.54
C TYR A 119 -7.65 3.46 3.08
N GLY A 120 -6.54 4.15 2.81
CA GLY A 120 -5.86 4.06 1.52
C GLY A 120 -4.99 2.80 1.52
N CYS A 121 -4.97 2.06 0.42
CA CYS A 121 -4.17 0.84 0.28
C CYS A 121 -3.36 0.90 -1.02
N GLY A 122 -2.05 0.85 -0.91
CA GLY A 122 -1.13 0.93 -2.04
C GLY A 122 0.21 0.28 -1.77
N ILE A 123 1.21 0.59 -2.58
CA ILE A 123 2.57 0.05 -2.48
C ILE A 123 3.51 1.11 -1.91
N ARG A 124 4.41 0.70 -1.03
CA ARG A 124 5.50 1.52 -0.50
C ARG A 124 6.67 1.47 -1.48
N TYR A 125 6.57 2.23 -2.59
CA TYR A 125 7.64 2.26 -3.56
C TYR A 125 8.93 2.78 -2.93
N LYS A 126 10.02 2.05 -3.12
CA LYS A 126 11.34 2.41 -2.64
C LYS A 126 11.86 3.70 -3.27
N TYR A 127 11.57 3.85 -4.55
CA TYR A 127 11.85 5.06 -5.30
C TYR A 127 10.51 5.74 -5.58
N GLY A 128 10.39 7.02 -5.22
CA GLY A 128 9.25 7.83 -5.63
C GLY A 128 9.26 8.08 -7.14
N MET A 129 8.37 8.94 -7.61
CA MET A 129 8.48 9.49 -8.94
C MET A 129 9.89 10.03 -9.15
N PHE A 130 10.55 9.64 -10.24
CA PHE A 130 11.96 9.97 -10.51
C PHE A 130 12.27 11.45 -10.34
N LYS A 131 13.50 11.76 -9.90
CA LYS A 131 14.04 13.12 -9.92
C LYS A 131 14.47 13.51 -11.33
N GLN A 132 14.16 14.73 -11.71
CA GLN A 132 14.61 15.32 -12.95
C GLN A 132 15.89 16.11 -12.70
N LYS A 133 16.94 15.83 -13.50
CA LYS A 133 18.19 16.59 -13.55
C LYS A 133 18.37 17.16 -14.92
N ILE A 134 19.04 18.30 -15.01
CA ILE A 134 19.49 18.87 -16.28
C ILE A 134 20.98 18.56 -16.42
N VAL A 135 21.33 17.80 -17.44
CA VAL A 135 22.72 17.45 -17.77
C VAL A 135 22.97 17.85 -19.23
N ASP A 136 23.93 18.68 -19.49
CA ASP A 136 24.28 19.21 -20.83
C ASP A 136 23.08 19.81 -21.57
N GLY A 137 22.14 20.44 -20.84
CA GLY A 137 20.92 21.05 -21.38
C GLY A 137 19.77 20.08 -21.63
N TYR A 138 19.92 18.80 -21.31
CA TYR A 138 18.87 17.78 -21.46
C TYR A 138 18.34 17.32 -20.10
N GLN A 139 17.05 16.99 -20.05
CA GLN A 139 16.43 16.36 -18.89
C GLN A 139 16.90 14.92 -18.76
N VAL A 140 17.37 14.55 -17.57
CA VAL A 140 17.75 13.19 -17.21
C VAL A 140 16.96 12.77 -15.97
N GLU A 141 16.35 11.60 -16.02
CA GLU A 141 15.59 11.01 -14.92
C GLU A 141 16.52 10.13 -14.08
N VAL A 142 16.47 10.32 -12.76
CA VAL A 142 17.23 9.53 -11.80
C VAL A 142 16.33 9.07 -10.66
N PRO A 143 16.65 7.91 -9.99
CA PRO A 143 15.88 7.42 -8.88
C PRO A 143 15.72 8.47 -7.76
N ASP A 144 14.53 8.58 -7.19
CA ASP A 144 14.26 9.41 -6.02
C ASP A 144 14.29 8.57 -4.74
N GLU A 145 15.39 8.63 -4.01
CA GLU A 145 15.59 7.91 -2.74
C GLU A 145 14.89 8.64 -1.57
N TRP A 146 13.59 8.82 -1.65
CA TRP A 146 12.81 9.59 -0.68
C TRP A 146 12.85 9.03 0.74
N LEU A 147 13.13 7.72 0.90
CA LEU A 147 13.25 7.02 2.19
C LEU A 147 14.68 6.94 2.74
N LYS A 148 15.66 7.59 2.09
CA LYS A 148 17.08 7.50 2.49
C LYS A 148 17.33 7.83 3.96
N ASN A 149 16.59 8.79 4.50
CA ASN A 149 16.70 9.22 5.90
C ASN A 149 15.52 8.72 6.77
N GLY A 150 14.75 7.74 6.25
CA GLY A 150 13.51 7.30 6.88
C GLY A 150 12.35 8.27 6.67
N ASN A 151 11.18 7.90 7.17
CA ASN A 151 10.00 8.77 7.21
C ASN A 151 9.50 8.83 8.67
N PRO A 152 9.57 10.00 9.34
CA PRO A 152 9.19 10.09 10.75
C PRO A 152 7.70 9.83 11.00
N PHE A 153 6.84 10.01 10.01
CA PHE A 153 5.39 9.83 10.16
C PHE A 153 4.94 8.39 9.97
N GLU A 154 5.71 7.52 9.30
CA GLU A 154 5.30 6.14 9.10
C GLU A 154 5.42 5.29 10.37
N VAL A 155 4.55 4.27 10.46
CA VAL A 155 4.58 3.24 11.51
C VAL A 155 4.56 1.87 10.84
N ARG A 156 5.64 1.09 11.02
CA ARG A 156 5.67 -0.31 10.59
C ARG A 156 4.72 -1.14 11.45
N ARG A 157 3.85 -1.90 10.83
CA ARG A 157 2.82 -2.70 11.50
C ARG A 157 3.05 -4.20 11.26
N GLU A 158 4.03 -4.73 11.96
CA GLU A 158 4.46 -6.12 11.86
C GLU A 158 3.34 -7.13 12.13
N GLU A 159 2.43 -6.77 13.04
CA GLU A 159 1.28 -7.58 13.44
C GLU A 159 0.24 -7.79 12.34
N TYR A 160 0.26 -6.97 11.30
CA TYR A 160 -0.62 -7.09 10.13
C TYR A 160 0.08 -7.67 8.90
N ALA A 161 1.33 -8.14 9.06
CA ALA A 161 2.02 -8.79 7.97
C ALA A 161 1.28 -10.05 7.51
N CYS A 162 1.27 -10.29 6.21
CA CYS A 162 0.64 -11.45 5.62
C CYS A 162 1.46 -12.00 4.43
N GLU A 163 1.16 -13.21 4.04
CA GLU A 163 1.82 -13.87 2.91
C GLU A 163 1.00 -13.71 1.63
N VAL A 164 1.68 -13.40 0.53
CA VAL A 164 1.10 -13.34 -0.82
C VAL A 164 1.79 -14.38 -1.69
N LYS A 165 0.99 -15.25 -2.33
CA LYS A 165 1.47 -16.41 -3.08
C LYS A 165 1.42 -16.17 -4.58
N PHE A 166 2.46 -16.59 -5.30
CA PHE A 166 2.59 -16.49 -6.75
C PHE A 166 2.96 -17.81 -7.38
N GLY A 167 2.38 -18.11 -8.54
CA GLY A 167 2.69 -19.28 -9.33
C GLY A 167 2.21 -20.58 -8.71
N GLY A 168 2.90 -21.67 -9.05
CA GLY A 168 2.49 -23.01 -8.65
C GLY A 168 1.33 -23.56 -9.49
N TYR A 169 0.59 -24.47 -8.90
CA TYR A 169 -0.57 -25.13 -9.51
C TYR A 169 -1.65 -25.41 -8.47
N THR A 170 -2.87 -25.57 -8.92
CA THR A 170 -4.01 -25.88 -8.06
C THR A 170 -4.37 -27.36 -8.17
N ARG A 171 -4.81 -27.94 -7.07
CA ARG A 171 -5.40 -29.28 -7.02
C ARG A 171 -6.61 -29.36 -6.11
N TRP A 172 -7.51 -30.25 -6.41
CA TRP A 172 -8.63 -30.55 -5.54
C TRP A 172 -8.24 -31.54 -4.44
N VAL A 173 -8.61 -31.22 -3.23
CA VAL A 173 -8.36 -32.07 -2.05
C VAL A 173 -9.67 -32.28 -1.33
N LYS A 174 -9.95 -33.55 -0.98
CA LYS A 174 -11.09 -33.86 -0.15
C LYS A 174 -10.72 -33.69 1.32
N GLY A 175 -11.40 -32.79 2.02
CA GLY A 175 -11.26 -32.58 3.45
C GLY A 175 -11.81 -33.75 4.29
N GLU A 176 -11.46 -33.78 5.56
CA GLU A 176 -11.99 -34.77 6.52
C GLU A 176 -13.52 -34.69 6.67
N ASP A 177 -14.09 -33.52 6.46
CA ASP A 177 -15.53 -33.23 6.43
C ASP A 177 -16.22 -33.69 5.13
N GLY A 178 -15.48 -34.28 4.20
CA GLY A 178 -15.95 -34.77 2.90
C GLY A 178 -16.12 -33.71 1.82
N ARG A 179 -15.87 -32.42 2.12
CA ARG A 179 -15.92 -31.33 1.14
C ARG A 179 -14.67 -31.28 0.28
N GLU A 180 -14.82 -30.94 -0.98
CA GLU A 180 -13.71 -30.68 -1.89
C GLU A 180 -13.29 -29.22 -1.77
N ARG A 181 -11.97 -29.02 -1.62
CA ARG A 181 -11.32 -27.70 -1.54
C ARG A 181 -10.22 -27.59 -2.55
N VAL A 182 -9.99 -26.39 -3.03
CA VAL A 182 -8.84 -26.10 -3.88
C VAL A 182 -7.64 -25.72 -3.02
N VAL A 183 -6.52 -26.38 -3.27
CA VAL A 183 -5.24 -26.08 -2.62
C VAL A 183 -4.24 -25.68 -3.71
N GLN A 184 -3.44 -24.68 -3.42
CA GLN A 184 -2.35 -24.22 -4.28
C GLN A 184 -1.02 -24.78 -3.75
N ASP A 185 -0.30 -25.50 -4.60
CA ASP A 185 1.02 -26.09 -4.29
C ASP A 185 2.10 -25.54 -5.22
N GLY A 186 3.37 -25.67 -4.81
CA GLY A 186 4.52 -25.28 -5.61
C GLY A 186 4.63 -23.76 -5.87
N TYR A 187 3.94 -22.96 -5.08
CA TYR A 187 3.99 -21.51 -5.17
C TYR A 187 5.29 -20.94 -4.58
N ARG A 188 5.62 -19.72 -4.96
CA ARG A 188 6.56 -18.85 -4.24
C ARG A 188 5.76 -17.81 -3.48
N SER A 189 6.23 -17.43 -2.32
CA SER A 189 5.55 -16.41 -1.51
C SER A 189 6.44 -15.25 -1.16
N VAL A 190 5.80 -14.12 -0.95
CA VAL A 190 6.39 -12.89 -0.48
C VAL A 190 5.63 -12.45 0.76
N ARG A 191 6.35 -11.96 1.75
CA ARG A 191 5.76 -11.40 2.96
C ARG A 191 5.44 -9.93 2.72
N ALA A 192 4.17 -9.59 2.78
CA ALA A 192 3.68 -8.22 2.71
C ALA A 192 3.67 -7.63 4.12
N VAL A 193 4.37 -6.52 4.33
CA VAL A 193 4.47 -5.83 5.62
C VAL A 193 3.96 -4.40 5.46
N PRO A 194 2.91 -4.00 6.19
CA PRO A 194 2.35 -2.67 6.01
C PRO A 194 3.09 -1.62 6.82
N TYR A 195 3.18 -0.44 6.24
CA TYR A 195 3.57 0.81 6.85
C TYR A 195 2.38 1.75 6.82
N ASP A 196 1.94 2.20 7.99
CA ASP A 196 0.80 3.10 8.14
C ASP A 196 1.25 4.54 8.23
N LEU A 197 0.63 5.40 7.42
CA LEU A 197 0.80 6.85 7.42
C LEU A 197 -0.48 7.52 7.92
N PRO A 198 -0.39 8.52 8.81
CA PRO A 198 -1.57 9.22 9.30
C PRO A 198 -2.15 10.16 8.24
N ILE A 199 -3.45 10.12 8.09
CA ILE A 199 -4.24 11.07 7.28
C ILE A 199 -5.09 11.89 8.25
N VAL A 200 -4.62 13.08 8.55
CA VAL A 200 -5.21 13.96 9.57
C VAL A 200 -6.37 14.74 8.95
N GLY A 201 -7.55 14.68 9.56
CA GLY A 201 -8.71 15.45 9.16
C GLY A 201 -8.58 16.93 9.60
N TYR A 202 -9.15 17.84 8.83
CA TYR A 202 -9.10 19.28 9.11
C TYR A 202 -9.98 19.66 10.30
N GLY A 203 -9.36 20.07 11.40
CA GLY A 203 -10.02 20.68 12.57
C GLY A 203 -11.01 19.76 13.31
N ASN A 204 -10.92 18.43 13.18
CA ASN A 204 -11.91 17.48 13.74
C ASN A 204 -11.31 16.37 14.60
N ASN A 205 -10.00 16.36 14.81
CA ASN A 205 -9.25 15.32 15.54
C ASN A 205 -9.39 13.89 14.99
N VAL A 206 -9.88 13.72 13.77
CA VAL A 206 -9.95 12.43 13.07
C VAL A 206 -8.62 12.14 12.40
N VAL A 207 -8.12 10.94 12.57
CA VAL A 207 -6.93 10.45 11.85
C VAL A 207 -7.24 9.11 11.22
N ASN A 208 -7.34 9.10 9.89
CA ASN A 208 -7.43 7.89 9.08
C ASN A 208 -6.04 7.37 8.69
N THR A 209 -5.99 6.29 7.95
CA THR A 209 -4.75 5.58 7.62
C THR A 209 -4.54 5.47 6.11
N LEU A 210 -3.34 5.83 5.64
CA LEU A 210 -2.81 5.34 4.38
C LEU A 210 -1.89 4.16 4.68
N ARG A 211 -2.30 2.95 4.29
CA ARG A 211 -1.53 1.71 4.45
C ARG A 211 -0.82 1.37 3.17
N ILE A 212 0.50 1.44 3.19
CA ILE A 212 1.34 1.10 2.06
C ILE A 212 2.17 -0.15 2.36
N TRP A 213 2.20 -1.07 1.39
CA TRP A 213 2.78 -2.40 1.56
C TRP A 213 4.23 -2.45 1.07
N ASP A 214 5.12 -2.89 1.95
CA ASP A 214 6.48 -3.28 1.62
C ASP A 214 6.56 -4.81 1.43
N ALA A 215 7.52 -5.27 0.63
CA ALA A 215 7.71 -6.67 0.32
C ALA A 215 9.02 -7.20 0.91
N GLU A 216 8.91 -8.26 1.70
CA GLU A 216 10.04 -8.94 2.32
C GLU A 216 10.08 -10.42 1.90
N PRO A 217 11.25 -11.05 1.85
CA PRO A 217 11.33 -12.49 1.62
C PRO A 217 10.75 -13.24 2.82
N VAL A 218 10.15 -14.40 2.58
CA VAL A 218 9.71 -15.31 3.65
C VAL A 218 10.92 -15.96 4.33
N GLN A 219 11.90 -16.38 3.52
CA GLN A 219 13.21 -16.82 4.01
C GLN A 219 14.23 -15.72 3.75
N HIS A 220 14.74 -15.10 4.82
CA HIS A 220 15.65 -13.98 4.68
C HIS A 220 16.96 -14.46 4.04
N PHE A 221 17.89 -14.96 4.63
CA PHE A 221 19.23 -15.21 4.13
C PHE A 221 19.58 -16.71 4.17
N VAL A 222 19.97 -17.29 3.04
CA VAL A 222 20.34 -18.71 2.98
C VAL A 222 21.84 -18.85 3.26
N LEU A 223 22.21 -18.96 4.54
CA LEU A 223 23.59 -19.04 5.01
C LEU A 223 24.37 -20.20 4.36
N ASP A 224 23.73 -21.34 4.14
CA ASP A 224 24.36 -22.51 3.49
C ASP A 224 24.79 -22.22 2.05
N SER A 225 23.98 -21.48 1.29
CA SER A 225 24.33 -21.07 -0.07
C SER A 225 25.47 -20.06 -0.05
N PHE A 226 25.42 -19.11 0.86
CA PHE A 226 26.48 -18.11 1.03
C PHE A 226 27.83 -18.76 1.37
N ASN A 227 27.84 -19.67 2.34
CA ASN A 227 29.07 -20.40 2.75
C ASN A 227 29.64 -21.30 1.66
N LYS A 228 28.80 -21.71 0.69
CA LYS A 228 29.23 -22.47 -0.50
C LYS A 228 29.71 -21.59 -1.66
N GLY A 229 29.68 -20.25 -1.47
CA GLY A 229 30.08 -19.28 -2.51
C GLY A 229 28.98 -18.93 -3.52
N ASP A 230 27.75 -19.43 -3.33
CA ASP A 230 26.60 -19.11 -4.17
C ASP A 230 25.86 -17.87 -3.61
N TYR A 231 26.51 -16.72 -3.74
CA TYR A 231 26.05 -15.45 -3.20
C TYR A 231 24.74 -14.94 -3.85
N ILE A 232 24.57 -15.24 -5.14
CA ILE A 232 23.33 -14.83 -5.87
C ILE A 232 22.14 -15.60 -5.32
N LYS A 233 22.26 -16.91 -5.18
CA LYS A 233 21.20 -17.76 -4.65
C LYS A 233 20.87 -17.43 -3.18
N ALA A 234 21.88 -17.02 -2.41
CA ALA A 234 21.69 -16.62 -1.02
C ALA A 234 20.80 -15.39 -0.83
N THR A 235 20.68 -14.55 -1.87
CA THR A 235 19.91 -13.28 -1.85
C THR A 235 18.80 -13.24 -2.92
N GLU A 236 18.56 -14.32 -3.64
CA GLU A 236 17.59 -14.36 -4.76
C GLU A 236 16.19 -13.99 -4.31
N GLU A 237 15.70 -14.60 -3.23
CA GLU A 237 14.35 -14.31 -2.70
C GLU A 237 14.20 -12.88 -2.22
N GLU A 238 15.24 -12.31 -1.61
CA GLU A 238 15.25 -10.92 -1.20
C GLU A 238 15.15 -9.99 -2.41
N SER A 239 15.89 -10.28 -3.47
CA SER A 239 15.86 -9.49 -4.70
C SER A 239 14.50 -9.57 -5.39
N LEU A 240 13.90 -10.76 -5.46
CA LEU A 240 12.57 -10.96 -6.06
C LEU A 240 11.48 -10.24 -5.28
N ALA A 241 11.52 -10.26 -3.95
CA ALA A 241 10.58 -9.49 -3.12
C ALA A 241 10.76 -7.98 -3.33
N LYS A 242 11.99 -7.48 -3.27
CA LYS A 242 12.29 -6.05 -3.46
C LYS A 242 11.84 -5.51 -4.80
N ASN A 243 11.99 -6.27 -5.89
CA ASN A 243 11.58 -5.83 -7.22
C ASN A 243 10.09 -5.42 -7.28
N ILE A 244 9.22 -6.08 -6.50
CA ILE A 244 7.78 -5.78 -6.47
C ILE A 244 7.50 -4.34 -6.04
N VAL A 245 8.30 -3.81 -5.12
CA VAL A 245 8.08 -2.51 -4.48
C VAL A 245 9.11 -1.45 -4.87
N GLU A 246 9.95 -1.69 -5.88
CA GLU A 246 10.99 -0.73 -6.23
C GLU A 246 10.43 0.49 -6.97
N VAL A 247 9.71 0.28 -8.06
CA VAL A 247 9.33 1.35 -9.00
C VAL A 247 7.87 1.25 -9.40
N LEU A 248 7.17 2.39 -9.40
CA LEU A 248 5.84 2.53 -9.97
C LEU A 248 5.91 2.40 -11.50
N TYR A 249 5.05 1.59 -12.10
CA TYR A 249 4.95 1.35 -13.54
C TYR A 249 6.28 0.98 -14.19
N PRO A 250 6.87 -0.18 -13.86
CA PRO A 250 8.03 -0.67 -14.58
C PRO A 250 7.70 -0.81 -16.08
N CYS A 251 8.72 -0.70 -16.92
CA CYS A 251 8.57 -0.89 -18.37
C CYS A 251 7.95 -2.26 -18.66
N ASP A 252 6.86 -2.31 -19.39
CA ASP A 252 6.07 -3.50 -19.70
C ASP A 252 6.07 -3.89 -21.20
N ASP A 253 7.04 -3.37 -21.97
CA ASP A 253 7.25 -3.74 -23.37
C ASP A 253 7.68 -5.20 -23.56
N HIS A 254 8.14 -5.85 -22.47
CA HIS A 254 8.63 -7.24 -22.47
C HIS A 254 7.91 -8.07 -21.41
N TYR A 255 8.00 -9.40 -21.53
CA TYR A 255 7.31 -10.37 -20.67
C TYR A 255 7.60 -10.15 -19.17
N ALA A 256 8.87 -10.02 -18.79
CA ALA A 256 9.26 -9.84 -17.39
C ALA A 256 8.68 -8.55 -16.77
N GLY A 257 8.58 -7.47 -17.53
CA GLY A 257 7.95 -6.22 -17.09
C GLY A 257 6.45 -6.35 -16.88
N LYS A 258 5.77 -7.05 -17.81
CA LYS A 258 4.34 -7.38 -17.64
C LYS A 258 4.10 -8.25 -16.43
N GLU A 259 4.93 -9.27 -16.22
CA GLU A 259 4.86 -10.14 -15.04
C GLU A 259 5.05 -9.36 -13.75
N LEU A 260 6.06 -8.48 -13.69
CA LEU A 260 6.32 -7.64 -12.51
C LEU A 260 5.14 -6.71 -12.22
N ARG A 261 4.57 -6.07 -13.23
CA ARG A 261 3.41 -5.20 -13.08
C ARG A 261 2.18 -5.95 -12.55
N LEU A 262 1.93 -7.17 -13.04
CA LEU A 262 0.85 -8.01 -12.50
C LEU A 262 1.13 -8.45 -11.06
N LYS A 263 2.40 -8.76 -10.73
CA LYS A 263 2.82 -9.04 -9.34
C LYS A 263 2.53 -7.86 -8.41
N GLN A 264 2.84 -6.65 -8.83
CA GLN A 264 2.57 -5.43 -8.04
C GLN A 264 1.07 -5.29 -7.74
N GLN A 265 0.22 -5.43 -8.75
CA GLN A 265 -1.22 -5.32 -8.58
C GLN A 265 -1.77 -6.38 -7.63
N TYR A 266 -1.43 -7.64 -7.85
CA TYR A 266 -1.90 -8.71 -6.98
C TYR A 266 -1.34 -8.62 -5.55
N PHE A 267 -0.08 -8.22 -5.40
CA PHE A 267 0.59 -8.07 -4.11
C PHE A 267 -0.16 -7.16 -3.15
N PHE A 268 -0.39 -5.90 -3.53
CA PHE A 268 -1.04 -4.97 -2.62
C PHE A 268 -2.54 -5.24 -2.46
N VAL A 269 -3.19 -5.74 -3.50
CA VAL A 269 -4.62 -6.12 -3.44
C VAL A 269 -4.82 -7.28 -2.50
N SER A 270 -4.09 -8.38 -2.66
CA SER A 270 -4.20 -9.56 -1.80
C SER A 270 -3.91 -9.22 -0.34
N ALA A 271 -2.82 -8.50 -0.07
CA ALA A 271 -2.48 -8.07 1.28
C ALA A 271 -3.57 -7.21 1.92
N SER A 272 -4.14 -6.27 1.16
CA SER A 272 -5.19 -5.37 1.64
C SER A 272 -6.50 -6.10 1.93
N VAL A 273 -6.92 -7.00 1.04
CA VAL A 273 -8.16 -7.78 1.22
C VAL A 273 -8.03 -8.76 2.39
N GLN A 274 -6.91 -9.48 2.50
CA GLN A 274 -6.66 -10.39 3.62
C GLN A 274 -6.77 -9.67 4.97
N THR A 275 -6.12 -8.52 5.10
CA THR A 275 -6.13 -7.76 6.36
C THR A 275 -7.47 -7.10 6.65
N ALA A 276 -8.20 -6.66 5.62
CA ALA A 276 -9.56 -6.14 5.79
C ALA A 276 -10.53 -7.20 6.32
N ILE A 277 -10.47 -8.42 5.78
CA ILE A 277 -11.29 -9.54 6.27
C ILE A 277 -10.90 -9.92 7.70
N LYS A 278 -9.61 -10.03 8.01
CA LYS A 278 -9.14 -10.32 9.38
C LYS A 278 -9.63 -9.27 10.37
N LYS A 279 -9.48 -7.99 10.05
CA LYS A 279 -9.96 -6.90 10.90
C LYS A 279 -11.49 -6.96 11.10
N TYR A 280 -12.25 -7.30 10.07
CA TYR A 280 -13.68 -7.51 10.19
C TYR A 280 -14.00 -8.65 11.17
N LEU A 281 -13.29 -9.77 11.07
CA LEU A 281 -13.50 -10.95 11.91
C LEU A 281 -13.05 -10.78 13.36
N ASP A 282 -12.30 -9.74 13.70
CA ASP A 282 -11.97 -9.41 15.10
C ASP A 282 -13.25 -9.09 15.91
N ASN A 283 -14.32 -8.64 15.25
CA ASN A 283 -15.59 -8.25 15.90
C ASN A 283 -16.83 -8.94 15.32
N HIS A 284 -16.69 -9.80 14.32
CA HIS A 284 -17.78 -10.48 13.63
C HIS A 284 -17.42 -11.93 13.34
N ASP A 285 -18.40 -12.82 13.38
CA ASP A 285 -18.19 -14.26 13.26
C ASP A 285 -18.48 -14.82 11.84
N ASP A 286 -19.17 -14.06 10.98
CA ASP A 286 -19.64 -14.55 9.68
C ASP A 286 -19.24 -13.62 8.52
N VAL A 287 -18.37 -14.12 7.65
CA VAL A 287 -17.90 -13.38 6.46
C VAL A 287 -19.00 -13.09 5.43
N ARG A 288 -20.17 -13.76 5.52
CA ARG A 288 -21.32 -13.48 4.65
C ARG A 288 -21.87 -12.07 4.85
N ASN A 289 -21.68 -11.51 6.03
CA ASN A 289 -22.11 -10.16 6.39
C ASN A 289 -21.04 -9.09 6.13
N LEU A 290 -19.89 -9.47 5.56
CA LEU A 290 -18.81 -8.54 5.21
C LEU A 290 -19.27 -7.28 4.46
N PRO A 291 -20.21 -7.34 3.49
CA PRO A 291 -20.67 -6.17 2.75
C PRO A 291 -21.34 -5.07 3.61
N GLU A 292 -21.83 -5.42 4.79
CA GLU A 292 -22.43 -4.44 5.69
C GLU A 292 -21.37 -3.50 6.30
N LYS A 293 -20.12 -3.98 6.41
CA LYS A 293 -19.04 -3.32 7.14
C LYS A 293 -17.79 -2.98 6.28
N VAL A 294 -17.67 -3.54 5.10
CA VAL A 294 -16.50 -3.38 4.24
C VAL A 294 -16.91 -3.08 2.81
N VAL A 295 -16.24 -2.12 2.20
CA VAL A 295 -16.28 -1.87 0.76
C VAL A 295 -14.88 -1.58 0.23
N PHE A 296 -14.54 -2.20 -0.90
CA PHE A 296 -13.31 -1.96 -1.65
C PHE A 296 -13.64 -1.05 -2.84
N GLN A 297 -13.11 0.16 -2.82
CA GLN A 297 -13.20 1.09 -3.95
C GLN A 297 -11.97 0.89 -4.84
N LEU A 298 -12.19 0.41 -6.04
CA LEU A 298 -11.16 0.07 -7.01
C LEU A 298 -10.87 1.29 -7.90
N ASN A 299 -9.70 1.87 -7.72
CA ASN A 299 -9.27 3.06 -8.44
C ASN A 299 -8.61 2.67 -9.76
N ASP A 300 -9.37 2.75 -10.86
CA ASP A 300 -9.04 2.27 -12.20
C ASP A 300 -8.97 0.72 -12.29
N THR A 301 -8.46 0.19 -13.40
CA THR A 301 -8.37 -1.26 -13.67
C THR A 301 -7.26 -1.96 -12.88
N HIS A 302 -6.30 -1.22 -12.34
CA HIS A 302 -5.15 -1.77 -11.64
C HIS A 302 -5.51 -2.71 -10.48
N PRO A 303 -6.47 -2.38 -9.58
CA PRO A 303 -6.86 -3.26 -8.48
C PRO A 303 -8.03 -4.19 -8.80
N THR A 304 -8.49 -4.32 -10.04
CA THR A 304 -9.69 -5.13 -10.39
C THR A 304 -9.55 -6.61 -10.09
N ILE A 305 -8.32 -7.11 -9.96
CA ILE A 305 -8.06 -8.48 -9.47
C ILE A 305 -8.63 -8.72 -8.06
N CYS A 306 -9.01 -7.67 -7.34
CA CYS A 306 -9.71 -7.74 -6.05
C CYS A 306 -10.95 -8.62 -6.10
N VAL A 307 -11.70 -8.61 -7.22
CA VAL A 307 -12.89 -9.44 -7.39
C VAL A 307 -12.52 -10.93 -7.31
N ALA A 308 -11.53 -11.36 -8.07
CA ALA A 308 -11.09 -12.75 -8.08
C ALA A 308 -10.41 -13.16 -6.76
N GLU A 309 -9.62 -12.26 -6.17
CA GLU A 309 -8.94 -12.52 -4.89
C GLU A 309 -9.93 -12.62 -3.72
N LEU A 310 -10.93 -11.75 -3.68
CA LEU A 310 -11.98 -11.84 -2.65
C LEU A 310 -12.77 -13.14 -2.78
N MET A 311 -13.13 -13.56 -4.01
CA MET A 311 -13.74 -14.87 -4.27
C MET A 311 -12.86 -16.00 -3.77
N ARG A 312 -11.55 -15.97 -4.10
CA ARG A 312 -10.59 -16.99 -3.67
C ARG A 312 -10.56 -17.12 -2.14
N LEU A 313 -10.39 -16.00 -1.45
CA LEU A 313 -10.33 -15.99 0.01
C LEU A 313 -11.61 -16.53 0.63
N LEU A 314 -12.77 -16.06 0.18
CA LEU A 314 -14.07 -16.48 0.70
C LEU A 314 -14.33 -17.99 0.49
N MET A 315 -13.95 -18.52 -0.67
CA MET A 315 -14.15 -19.95 -0.97
C MET A 315 -13.09 -20.86 -0.35
N ASP A 316 -11.81 -20.50 -0.55
CA ASP A 316 -10.70 -21.42 -0.27
C ASP A 316 -10.21 -21.31 1.19
N GLU A 317 -10.42 -20.16 1.87
CA GLU A 317 -9.98 -19.94 3.25
C GLU A 317 -11.16 -19.85 4.25
N TYR A 318 -12.35 -19.42 3.79
CA TYR A 318 -13.55 -19.30 4.65
C TYR A 318 -14.68 -20.25 4.28
N ASP A 319 -14.43 -21.24 3.43
CA ASP A 319 -15.35 -22.35 3.10
C ASP A 319 -16.73 -21.93 2.55
N LEU A 320 -16.86 -20.77 1.92
CA LEU A 320 -18.08 -20.37 1.25
C LEU A 320 -18.26 -21.13 -0.08
N THR A 321 -19.51 -21.40 -0.44
CA THR A 321 -19.83 -21.83 -1.80
C THR A 321 -19.60 -20.70 -2.80
N TRP A 322 -19.55 -21.03 -4.09
CA TRP A 322 -19.43 -20.03 -5.17
C TRP A 322 -20.53 -18.95 -5.07
N ASP A 323 -21.78 -19.37 -4.93
CA ASP A 323 -22.93 -18.46 -4.89
C ASP A 323 -22.88 -17.54 -3.67
N GLU A 324 -22.50 -18.05 -2.51
CA GLU A 324 -22.33 -17.26 -1.29
C GLU A 324 -21.19 -16.26 -1.45
N ALA A 325 -20.02 -16.69 -1.94
CA ALA A 325 -18.87 -15.83 -2.16
C ALA A 325 -19.17 -14.74 -3.21
N TRP A 326 -19.88 -15.09 -4.28
CA TRP A 326 -20.30 -14.14 -5.31
C TRP A 326 -21.27 -13.09 -4.77
N ALA A 327 -22.25 -13.50 -3.97
CA ALA A 327 -23.21 -12.59 -3.32
C ALA A 327 -22.52 -11.59 -2.38
N VAL A 328 -21.43 -11.98 -1.71
CA VAL A 328 -20.59 -11.10 -0.89
C VAL A 328 -19.75 -10.17 -1.77
N THR A 329 -19.01 -10.76 -2.71
CA THR A 329 -18.03 -10.03 -3.56
C THR A 329 -18.68 -8.90 -4.36
N THR A 330 -19.84 -9.17 -4.98
CA THR A 330 -20.57 -8.16 -5.79
C THR A 330 -21.06 -6.97 -4.98
N LYS A 331 -21.21 -7.11 -3.67
CA LYS A 331 -21.65 -6.04 -2.76
C LYS A 331 -20.46 -5.34 -2.08
N CYS A 332 -19.27 -5.97 -2.07
CA CYS A 332 -18.07 -5.40 -1.46
C CYS A 332 -17.22 -4.58 -2.42
N CYS A 333 -17.33 -4.78 -3.74
CA CYS A 333 -16.48 -4.12 -4.73
C CYS A 333 -17.22 -2.99 -5.44
N ALA A 334 -16.61 -1.82 -5.49
CA ALA A 334 -17.02 -0.67 -6.28
C ALA A 334 -15.84 -0.23 -7.17
N TYR A 335 -16.11 0.18 -8.40
CA TYR A 335 -15.10 0.46 -9.41
C TYR A 335 -15.30 1.83 -10.05
N THR A 336 -14.21 2.55 -10.24
CA THR A 336 -14.17 3.80 -11.02
C THR A 336 -13.17 3.66 -12.14
N ASN A 337 -13.63 3.84 -13.38
CA ASN A 337 -12.79 3.96 -14.55
C ASN A 337 -12.38 5.43 -14.77
N HIS A 338 -11.10 5.68 -15.05
CA HIS A 338 -10.56 7.01 -15.29
C HIS A 338 -10.23 7.29 -16.76
N THR A 339 -10.39 6.31 -17.64
CA THR A 339 -10.04 6.45 -19.06
C THR A 339 -11.16 5.97 -19.97
N ILE A 340 -11.31 6.64 -21.13
CA ILE A 340 -12.19 6.20 -22.22
C ILE A 340 -11.41 5.51 -23.35
N MET A 341 -10.09 5.50 -23.28
CA MET A 341 -9.21 4.95 -24.31
C MET A 341 -9.01 3.46 -24.08
N ALA A 342 -9.38 2.64 -25.06
CA ALA A 342 -9.33 1.18 -24.92
C ALA A 342 -7.91 0.64 -24.68
N GLU A 343 -6.87 1.31 -25.18
CA GLU A 343 -5.47 0.96 -24.95
C GLU A 343 -5.01 1.14 -23.49
N ALA A 344 -5.70 1.96 -22.71
CA ALA A 344 -5.41 2.16 -21.30
C ALA A 344 -6.07 1.10 -20.38
N LEU A 345 -6.95 0.26 -20.93
CA LEU A 345 -7.54 -0.85 -20.18
C LEU A 345 -6.52 -1.98 -20.05
N GLU A 346 -6.39 -2.55 -18.85
CA GLU A 346 -5.49 -3.66 -18.59
C GLU A 346 -5.87 -4.90 -19.40
N LYS A 347 -4.89 -5.45 -20.11
CA LYS A 347 -5.00 -6.68 -20.88
C LYS A 347 -3.80 -7.56 -20.60
N TRP A 348 -4.07 -8.76 -20.12
CA TRP A 348 -3.03 -9.71 -19.74
C TRP A 348 -3.04 -10.93 -20.67
N PRO A 349 -1.87 -11.38 -21.18
CA PRO A 349 -1.80 -12.66 -21.86
C PRO A 349 -2.26 -13.79 -20.93
N ILE A 350 -3.12 -14.67 -21.43
CA ILE A 350 -3.67 -15.79 -20.63
C ILE A 350 -2.55 -16.65 -20.06
N GLU A 351 -1.52 -16.98 -20.86
CA GLU A 351 -0.37 -17.77 -20.42
C GLU A 351 0.36 -17.13 -19.23
N LEU A 352 0.58 -15.83 -19.25
CA LEU A 352 1.22 -15.10 -18.15
C LEU A 352 0.34 -15.13 -16.91
N PHE A 353 -0.94 -14.78 -17.07
CA PHE A 353 -1.86 -14.66 -15.95
C PHE A 353 -2.12 -16.02 -15.26
N SER A 354 -2.42 -17.07 -16.06
CA SER A 354 -2.70 -18.40 -15.54
C SER A 354 -1.48 -19.05 -14.86
N LYS A 355 -0.27 -18.76 -15.35
CA LYS A 355 0.98 -19.25 -14.75
C LYS A 355 1.30 -18.52 -13.44
N LEU A 356 1.08 -17.21 -13.37
CA LEU A 356 1.41 -16.42 -12.20
C LEU A 356 0.34 -16.53 -11.10
N LEU A 357 -0.93 -16.57 -11.47
CA LEU A 357 -2.08 -16.54 -10.56
C LEU A 357 -3.10 -17.64 -10.93
N PRO A 358 -2.71 -18.93 -10.85
CA PRO A 358 -3.51 -20.03 -11.38
C PRO A 358 -4.91 -20.10 -10.75
N ARG A 359 -5.05 -19.85 -9.46
CA ARG A 359 -6.35 -19.91 -8.78
C ARG A 359 -7.25 -18.74 -9.17
N CYS A 360 -6.73 -17.53 -9.20
CA CYS A 360 -7.49 -16.36 -9.65
C CYS A 360 -7.92 -16.52 -11.12
N TYR A 361 -7.06 -17.13 -11.96
CA TYR A 361 -7.41 -17.40 -13.35
C TYR A 361 -8.60 -18.34 -13.48
N GLN A 362 -8.65 -19.45 -12.74
CA GLN A 362 -9.81 -20.36 -12.71
C GLN A 362 -11.11 -19.64 -12.30
N ILE A 363 -11.03 -18.76 -11.31
CA ILE A 363 -12.18 -17.97 -10.87
C ILE A 363 -12.64 -17.00 -11.97
N ILE A 364 -11.71 -16.36 -12.66
CA ILE A 364 -12.02 -15.45 -13.78
C ILE A 364 -12.66 -16.22 -14.94
N GLU A 365 -12.19 -17.42 -15.27
CA GLU A 365 -12.80 -18.26 -16.31
C GLU A 365 -14.26 -18.63 -15.96
N GLU A 366 -14.56 -18.89 -14.69
CA GLU A 366 -15.92 -19.20 -14.24
C GLU A 366 -16.83 -17.96 -14.24
N ILE A 367 -16.29 -16.77 -13.99
CA ILE A 367 -17.04 -15.51 -14.05
C ILE A 367 -17.43 -15.16 -15.50
N ASN A 368 -16.58 -15.51 -16.47
CA ASN A 368 -16.69 -15.11 -17.89
C ASN A 368 -17.59 -16.05 -18.70
#